data_1be59f900c8fad52db524a9e16e74923
#
_entry.id   1be59f900c8fad52db524a9e16e74923
#
_cell.length_a   1.000
_cell.length_b   1.000
_cell.length_c   1.000
_cell.angle_alpha   90.00
_cell.angle_beta   90.00
_cell.angle_gamma   90.00
#
_symmetry.space_group_name_H-M   'P 1'
#
loop_
_entity.id
_entity.type
_entity.pdbx_description
1 polymer ?
#
loop_
_entity_poly.entity_id
_entity_poly.type
_entity_poly.pdbx_seq_one_letter_code
_entity_poly.pdbx_strand_id
1 'polypeptide(L)'
;MQSLQMELLDILREDCRIPLEKLAVMTGHTLEEVAQAIDDMEKRRVILRYSPIINWDLTDRERVEAMIEVRVTPQRDMGFDAVAARIYRFEEVKSVYLMSGAYDLLLLVEAHTLKELAFFVSEKLSPLEMVTGTATHFVLKRYKSDGVIFDTDKSDRRLVVSP
;
A
#
# COMPACT_ATOMS: atom_id res chain seq x y z
N MET A 1 -20.08 4.40 13.17
CA MET A 1 -19.34 3.21 13.59
C MET A 1 -19.40 3.16 15.12
N GLN A 2 -19.56 1.99 15.71
CA GLN A 2 -19.60 1.85 17.17
C GLN A 2 -18.20 2.13 17.77
N SER A 3 -18.13 2.59 19.02
CA SER A 3 -16.85 2.91 19.70
C SER A 3 -15.87 1.73 19.66
N LEU A 4 -16.36 0.51 19.96
CA LEU A 4 -15.58 -0.73 19.92
C LEU A 4 -14.93 -0.98 18.56
N GLN A 5 -15.65 -0.79 17.46
CA GLN A 5 -15.09 -1.01 16.10
C GLN A 5 -13.92 -0.07 15.79
N MET A 6 -14.02 1.20 16.21
CA MET A 6 -12.92 2.16 16.01
C MET A 6 -11.69 1.78 16.84
N GLU A 7 -11.89 1.41 18.09
CA GLU A 7 -10.81 0.97 18.98
C GLU A 7 -10.12 -0.30 18.45
N LEU A 8 -10.89 -1.28 17.99
CA LEU A 8 -10.35 -2.49 17.36
C LEU A 8 -9.53 -2.17 16.09
N LEU A 9 -10.00 -1.24 15.25
CA LEU A 9 -9.25 -0.84 14.04
C LEU A 9 -7.93 -0.19 14.39
N ASP A 10 -7.88 0.67 15.42
CA ASP A 10 -6.65 1.31 15.86
C ASP A 10 -5.63 0.28 16.39
N ILE A 11 -6.08 -0.68 17.18
CA ILE A 11 -5.24 -1.76 17.70
C ILE A 11 -4.75 -2.68 16.56
N LEU A 12 -5.65 -3.14 15.69
CA LEU A 12 -5.33 -4.05 14.60
C LEU A 12 -4.44 -3.41 13.52
N ARG A 13 -4.50 -2.09 13.37
CA ARG A 13 -3.59 -1.34 12.48
C ARG A 13 -2.15 -1.40 12.97
N GLU A 14 -1.92 -1.40 14.29
CA GLU A 14 -0.58 -1.49 14.88
C GLU A 14 -0.08 -2.95 14.90
N ASP A 15 -0.94 -3.89 15.32
CA ASP A 15 -0.61 -5.31 15.34
C ASP A 15 -1.84 -6.17 15.02
N CYS A 16 -1.95 -6.61 13.79
CA CYS A 16 -3.04 -7.47 13.34
C CYS A 16 -2.93 -8.94 13.81
N ARG A 17 -1.91 -9.30 14.57
CA ARG A 17 -1.68 -10.67 15.08
C ARG A 17 -2.14 -10.86 16.53
N ILE A 18 -2.70 -9.83 17.15
CA ILE A 18 -3.18 -9.90 18.53
C ILE A 18 -4.34 -10.93 18.59
N PRO A 19 -4.28 -11.93 19.49
CA PRO A 19 -5.36 -12.90 19.67
C PRO A 19 -6.66 -12.24 20.15
N LEU A 20 -7.79 -12.83 19.79
CA LEU A 20 -9.13 -12.31 20.15
C LEU A 20 -9.31 -12.15 21.65
N GLU A 21 -8.78 -13.09 22.46
CA GLU A 21 -8.84 -13.06 23.91
C GLU A 21 -8.14 -11.80 24.46
N LYS A 22 -6.99 -11.44 23.86
CA LYS A 22 -6.24 -10.25 24.26
C LYS A 22 -6.96 -8.97 23.84
N LEU A 23 -7.55 -8.95 22.65
CA LEU A 23 -8.39 -7.84 22.18
C LEU A 23 -9.58 -7.61 23.11
N ALA A 24 -10.24 -8.69 23.55
CA ALA A 24 -11.35 -8.62 24.50
C ALA A 24 -10.94 -7.95 25.83
N VAL A 25 -9.78 -8.35 26.36
CA VAL A 25 -9.23 -7.73 27.59
C VAL A 25 -8.87 -6.27 27.38
N MET A 26 -8.25 -5.92 26.24
CA MET A 26 -7.81 -4.55 25.95
C MET A 26 -8.99 -3.58 25.80
N THR A 27 -10.07 -4.05 25.17
CA THR A 27 -11.26 -3.22 24.91
C THR A 27 -12.32 -3.28 26.02
N GLY A 28 -12.15 -4.18 27.02
CA GLY A 28 -13.13 -4.37 28.11
C GLY A 28 -14.44 -5.01 27.64
N HIS A 29 -14.42 -5.74 26.51
CA HIS A 29 -15.58 -6.41 25.95
C HIS A 29 -15.43 -7.93 26.02
N THR A 30 -16.51 -8.65 25.78
CA THR A 30 -16.47 -10.12 25.74
C THR A 30 -15.80 -10.60 24.44
N LEU A 31 -15.27 -11.81 24.48
CA LEU A 31 -14.70 -12.46 23.29
C LEU A 31 -15.70 -12.51 22.14
N GLU A 32 -16.96 -12.78 22.45
CA GLU A 32 -18.03 -12.89 21.44
C GLU A 32 -18.33 -11.54 20.79
N GLU A 33 -18.41 -10.45 21.57
CA GLU A 33 -18.60 -9.08 21.04
C GLU A 33 -17.46 -8.64 20.13
N VAL A 34 -16.21 -8.92 20.52
CA VAL A 34 -15.03 -8.61 19.72
C VAL A 34 -15.00 -9.41 18.41
N ALA A 35 -15.26 -10.73 18.48
CA ALA A 35 -15.31 -11.58 17.29
C ALA A 35 -16.40 -11.12 16.32
N GLN A 36 -17.60 -10.82 16.84
CA GLN A 36 -18.72 -10.32 16.04
C GLN A 36 -18.41 -8.97 15.39
N ALA A 37 -17.77 -8.07 16.12
CA ALA A 37 -17.39 -6.74 15.61
C ALA A 37 -16.37 -6.84 14.46
N ILE A 38 -15.39 -7.74 14.57
CA ILE A 38 -14.38 -7.98 13.52
C ILE A 38 -15.06 -8.61 12.28
N ASP A 39 -15.85 -9.66 12.46
CA ASP A 39 -16.58 -10.33 11.37
C ASP A 39 -17.50 -9.34 10.61
N ASP A 40 -18.20 -8.44 11.33
CA ASP A 40 -19.01 -7.40 10.71
C ASP A 40 -18.16 -6.42 9.88
N MET A 41 -17.00 -6.01 10.39
CA MET A 41 -16.08 -5.11 9.66
C MET A 41 -15.50 -5.79 8.41
N GLU A 42 -15.18 -7.07 8.45
CA GLU A 42 -14.73 -7.85 7.31
C GLU A 42 -15.84 -8.00 6.25
N LYS A 43 -17.05 -8.39 6.65
CA LYS A 43 -18.22 -8.51 5.76
C LYS A 43 -18.59 -7.18 5.08
N ARG A 44 -18.52 -6.11 5.82
CA ARG A 44 -18.76 -4.76 5.28
C ARG A 44 -17.56 -4.17 4.52
N ARG A 45 -16.47 -4.93 4.39
CA ARG A 45 -15.24 -4.52 3.72
C ARG A 45 -14.58 -3.27 4.32
N VAL A 46 -14.76 -3.02 5.60
CA VAL A 46 -13.99 -2.03 6.37
C VAL A 46 -12.56 -2.56 6.54
N ILE A 47 -12.44 -3.83 6.95
CA ILE A 47 -11.18 -4.58 6.90
C ILE A 47 -11.15 -5.35 5.58
N LEU A 48 -10.18 -5.07 4.74
CA LEU A 48 -10.04 -5.71 3.43
C LEU A 48 -9.15 -6.94 3.48
N ARG A 49 -8.09 -6.89 4.27
CA ARG A 49 -7.14 -7.99 4.53
C ARG A 49 -6.20 -7.63 5.67
N TYR A 50 -5.56 -8.65 6.22
CA TYR A 50 -4.43 -8.52 7.13
C TYR A 50 -3.14 -8.78 6.35
N SER A 51 -2.20 -7.85 6.38
CA SER A 51 -0.96 -7.96 5.60
C SER A 51 0.22 -7.38 6.39
N PRO A 52 1.33 -8.11 6.52
CA PRO A 52 2.52 -7.59 7.17
C PRO A 52 3.21 -6.54 6.31
N ILE A 53 3.87 -5.59 6.96
CA ILE A 53 4.85 -4.71 6.32
C ILE A 53 6.18 -5.46 6.31
N ILE A 54 6.76 -5.63 5.12
CA ILE A 54 7.97 -6.45 4.93
C ILE A 54 9.11 -5.57 4.44
N ASN A 55 10.26 -5.69 5.10
CA ASN A 55 11.51 -5.12 4.60
C ASN A 55 12.13 -6.09 3.58
N TRP A 56 11.80 -5.90 2.31
CA TRP A 56 12.27 -6.75 1.22
C TRP A 56 13.77 -6.61 0.96
N ASP A 57 14.38 -5.48 1.33
CA ASP A 57 15.82 -5.23 1.17
C ASP A 57 16.68 -6.17 2.04
N LEU A 58 16.05 -6.82 3.05
CA LEU A 58 16.68 -7.85 3.90
C LEU A 58 16.42 -9.27 3.41
N THR A 59 15.89 -9.44 2.21
CA THR A 59 15.60 -10.74 1.60
C THR A 59 16.35 -10.91 0.28
N ASP A 60 16.47 -12.15 -0.20
CA ASP A 60 17.12 -12.46 -1.48
C ASP A 60 16.20 -12.19 -2.69
N ARG A 61 15.04 -11.59 -2.48
CA ARG A 61 14.08 -11.30 -3.55
C ARG A 61 14.46 -10.02 -4.28
N GLU A 62 14.86 -10.15 -5.53
CA GLU A 62 14.99 -8.99 -6.43
C GLU A 62 13.63 -8.34 -6.65
N ARG A 63 13.58 -7.03 -6.48
CA ARG A 63 12.37 -6.24 -6.62
C ARG A 63 12.72 -4.81 -7.03
N VAL A 64 12.02 -4.35 -8.04
CA VAL A 64 12.07 -2.96 -8.49
C VAL A 64 10.70 -2.34 -8.28
N GLU A 65 10.67 -1.20 -7.63
CA GLU A 65 9.46 -0.40 -7.43
C GLU A 65 9.56 0.92 -8.18
N ALA A 66 8.44 1.37 -8.70
CA ALA A 66 8.32 2.70 -9.25
C ALA A 66 6.98 3.34 -8.90
N MET A 67 7.01 4.66 -8.74
CA MET A 67 5.82 5.50 -8.77
C MET A 67 5.66 6.04 -10.18
N ILE A 68 4.48 5.82 -10.78
CA ILE A 68 4.20 6.25 -12.14
C ILE A 68 3.07 7.26 -12.11
N GLU A 69 3.37 8.48 -12.54
CA GLU A 69 2.37 9.50 -12.82
C GLU A 69 1.72 9.20 -14.17
N VAL A 70 0.41 9.24 -14.21
CA VAL A 70 -0.35 9.02 -15.44
C VAL A 70 -1.30 10.19 -15.69
N ARG A 71 -1.21 10.75 -16.90
CA ARG A 71 -2.16 11.73 -17.40
C ARG A 71 -3.21 11.04 -18.24
N VAL A 72 -4.46 11.37 -17.99
CA VAL A 72 -5.61 10.72 -18.61
C VAL A 72 -6.54 11.80 -19.20
N THR A 73 -7.01 11.57 -20.40
CA THR A 73 -8.12 12.38 -20.94
C THR A 73 -9.42 11.56 -20.87
N PRO A 74 -10.32 11.87 -19.92
CA PRO A 74 -11.60 11.19 -19.84
C PRO A 74 -12.43 11.39 -21.09
N GLN A 75 -13.05 10.33 -21.60
CA GLN A 75 -14.02 10.40 -22.68
C GLN A 75 -15.44 10.55 -22.10
N ARG A 76 -16.41 11.03 -22.92
CA ARG A 76 -17.77 11.36 -22.48
C ARG A 76 -18.48 10.24 -21.70
N ASP A 77 -18.16 8.98 -21.97
CA ASP A 77 -18.81 7.81 -21.36
C ASP A 77 -17.87 6.97 -20.47
N MET A 78 -16.61 7.38 -20.33
CA MET A 78 -15.61 6.67 -19.53
C MET A 78 -14.81 7.66 -18.69
N GLY A 79 -15.23 7.80 -17.41
CA GLY A 79 -14.54 8.62 -16.42
C GLY A 79 -13.22 8.00 -15.93
N PHE A 80 -12.56 8.67 -15.00
CA PHE A 80 -11.33 8.21 -14.35
C PHE A 80 -11.45 6.80 -13.75
N ASP A 81 -12.63 6.46 -13.21
CA ASP A 81 -12.88 5.14 -12.60
C ASP A 81 -12.73 4.00 -13.60
N ALA A 82 -13.18 4.20 -14.85
CA ALA A 82 -13.06 3.18 -15.88
C ALA A 82 -11.59 2.94 -16.30
N VAL A 83 -10.78 4.00 -16.34
CA VAL A 83 -9.34 3.88 -16.60
C VAL A 83 -8.64 3.20 -15.44
N ALA A 84 -8.90 3.66 -14.21
CA ALA A 84 -8.35 3.05 -13.00
C ALA A 84 -8.70 1.56 -12.94
N ALA A 85 -9.95 1.18 -13.31
CA ALA A 85 -10.41 -0.20 -13.33
C ALA A 85 -9.68 -1.11 -14.33
N ARG A 86 -9.16 -0.56 -15.41
CA ARG A 86 -8.30 -1.30 -16.34
C ARG A 86 -6.89 -1.44 -15.78
N ILE A 87 -6.37 -0.36 -15.18
CA ILE A 87 -4.99 -0.29 -14.68
C ILE A 87 -4.80 -1.20 -13.45
N TYR A 88 -5.69 -1.17 -12.46
CA TYR A 88 -5.49 -1.98 -11.23
C TYR A 88 -5.64 -3.49 -11.44
N ARG A 89 -6.04 -3.94 -12.63
CA ARG A 89 -6.08 -5.38 -12.98
C ARG A 89 -4.72 -5.94 -13.38
N PHE A 90 -3.76 -5.09 -13.70
CA PHE A 90 -2.40 -5.56 -13.98
C PHE A 90 -1.72 -6.02 -12.68
N GLU A 91 -1.09 -7.17 -12.73
CA GLU A 91 -0.44 -7.79 -11.55
C GLU A 91 0.71 -6.95 -11.02
N GLU A 92 1.38 -6.21 -11.90
CA GLU A 92 2.46 -5.30 -11.56
C GLU A 92 1.98 -4.12 -10.72
N VAL A 93 0.72 -3.72 -10.85
CA VAL A 93 0.15 -2.56 -10.14
C VAL A 93 -0.28 -2.95 -8.73
N LYS A 94 0.33 -2.32 -7.75
CA LYS A 94 0.04 -2.56 -6.32
C LYS A 94 -0.92 -1.54 -5.73
N SER A 95 -0.86 -0.29 -6.24
CA SER A 95 -1.78 0.77 -5.82
C SER A 95 -2.11 1.70 -6.97
N VAL A 96 -3.33 2.24 -6.95
CA VAL A 96 -3.80 3.27 -7.89
C VAL A 96 -4.50 4.34 -7.08
N TYR A 97 -4.11 5.58 -7.26
CA TYR A 97 -4.70 6.74 -6.60
C TYR A 97 -5.16 7.75 -7.65
N LEU A 98 -6.38 8.31 -7.47
CA LEU A 98 -6.80 9.51 -8.19
C LEU A 98 -6.21 10.72 -7.47
N MET A 99 -5.52 11.57 -8.22
CA MET A 99 -4.76 12.69 -7.67
C MET A 99 -5.38 14.03 -8.10
N SER A 100 -5.23 15.03 -7.26
CA SER A 100 -5.46 16.42 -7.62
C SER A 100 -4.12 17.11 -7.86
N GLY A 101 -3.83 17.57 -9.07
CA GLY A 101 -2.55 18.21 -9.37
C GLY A 101 -2.15 18.15 -10.83
N ALA A 102 -0.85 18.01 -11.08
CA ALA A 102 -0.26 18.04 -12.43
C ALA A 102 -0.52 16.78 -13.26
N TYR A 103 -0.96 15.70 -12.63
CA TYR A 103 -1.31 14.42 -13.24
C TYR A 103 -2.57 13.86 -12.57
N ASP A 104 -3.21 12.89 -13.19
CA ASP A 104 -4.54 12.41 -12.78
C ASP A 104 -4.48 11.14 -11.92
N LEU A 105 -3.59 10.20 -12.25
CA LEU A 105 -3.42 8.97 -11.48
C LEU A 105 -1.97 8.80 -11.05
N LEU A 106 -1.78 8.30 -9.82
CA LEU A 106 -0.49 7.81 -9.31
C LEU A 106 -0.59 6.31 -9.12
N LEU A 107 0.36 5.58 -9.73
CA LEU A 107 0.48 4.14 -9.59
C LEU A 107 1.70 3.79 -8.75
N LEU A 108 1.57 2.81 -7.86
CA LEU A 108 2.71 2.08 -7.30
C LEU A 108 2.81 0.76 -8.06
N VAL A 109 3.94 0.53 -8.73
CA VAL A 109 4.18 -0.61 -9.61
C VAL A 109 5.41 -1.38 -9.13
N GLU A 110 5.32 -2.72 -9.18
CA GLU A 110 6.41 -3.62 -8.82
C GLU A 110 6.71 -4.59 -9.95
N ALA A 111 8.00 -4.87 -10.15
CA ALA A 111 8.49 -5.90 -11.06
C ALA A 111 9.74 -6.56 -10.49
N HIS A 112 10.20 -7.67 -11.08
CA HIS A 112 11.45 -8.30 -10.67
C HIS A 112 12.67 -7.54 -11.19
N THR A 113 12.55 -6.97 -12.39
CA THR A 113 13.64 -6.26 -13.04
C THR A 113 13.20 -4.91 -13.60
N LEU A 114 14.17 -4.01 -13.77
CA LEU A 114 13.97 -2.72 -14.42
C LEU A 114 13.40 -2.88 -15.84
N LYS A 115 13.85 -3.92 -16.55
CA LYS A 115 13.40 -4.23 -17.90
C LYS A 115 11.92 -4.62 -17.94
N GLU A 116 11.47 -5.45 -17.01
CA GLU A 116 10.05 -5.83 -16.88
C GLU A 116 9.19 -4.60 -16.59
N LEU A 117 9.64 -3.72 -15.70
CA LEU A 117 8.91 -2.49 -15.37
C LEU A 117 8.85 -1.56 -16.59
N ALA A 118 9.92 -1.42 -17.35
CA ALA A 118 9.93 -0.64 -18.58
C ALA A 118 8.97 -1.23 -19.64
N PHE A 119 8.93 -2.55 -19.79
CA PHE A 119 7.98 -3.22 -20.68
C PHE A 119 6.54 -3.04 -20.21
N PHE A 120 6.27 -3.12 -18.92
CA PHE A 120 4.93 -2.80 -18.40
C PHE A 120 4.47 -1.41 -18.86
N VAL A 121 5.32 -0.40 -18.73
CA VAL A 121 4.97 0.97 -19.11
C VAL A 121 4.74 1.08 -20.61
N SER A 122 5.64 0.53 -21.46
CA SER A 122 5.57 0.68 -22.91
C SER A 122 4.47 -0.17 -23.55
N GLU A 123 4.27 -1.41 -23.08
CA GLU A 123 3.41 -2.38 -23.76
C GLU A 123 2.00 -2.49 -23.12
N LYS A 124 1.86 -2.16 -21.84
CA LYS A 124 0.59 -2.32 -21.13
C LYS A 124 -0.05 -1.01 -20.75
N LEU A 125 0.73 -0.06 -20.20
CA LEU A 125 0.19 1.18 -19.64
C LEU A 125 0.01 2.27 -20.69
N SER A 126 1.07 2.62 -21.42
CA SER A 126 1.05 3.70 -22.42
C SER A 126 0.13 3.45 -23.61
N PRO A 127 -0.13 2.19 -24.07
CA PRO A 127 -1.07 1.95 -25.15
C PRO A 127 -2.55 2.08 -24.78
N LEU A 128 -2.90 2.29 -23.51
CA LEU A 128 -4.29 2.52 -23.12
C LEU A 128 -4.78 3.82 -23.75
N GLU A 129 -5.87 3.77 -24.52
CA GLU A 129 -6.39 4.87 -25.35
C GLU A 129 -6.58 6.20 -24.60
N MET A 130 -6.84 6.13 -23.31
CA MET A 130 -7.11 7.32 -22.47
C MET A 130 -5.85 7.83 -21.77
N VAL A 131 -4.72 7.12 -21.86
CA VAL A 131 -3.43 7.54 -21.32
C VAL A 131 -2.74 8.46 -22.32
N THR A 132 -2.53 9.72 -21.93
CA THR A 132 -1.89 10.74 -22.78
C THR A 132 -0.43 10.97 -22.43
N GLY A 133 0.02 10.48 -21.28
CA GLY A 133 1.40 10.59 -20.86
C GLY A 133 1.66 9.87 -19.54
N THR A 134 2.90 9.43 -19.38
CA THR A 134 3.40 8.79 -18.17
C THR A 134 4.75 9.36 -17.77
N ALA A 135 5.01 9.45 -16.45
CA ALA A 135 6.34 9.73 -15.92
C ALA A 135 6.67 8.69 -14.84
N THR A 136 7.80 8.01 -15.00
CA THR A 136 8.20 6.90 -14.13
C THR A 136 9.32 7.36 -13.19
N HIS A 137 9.10 7.19 -11.89
CA HIS A 137 10.04 7.52 -10.83
C HIS A 137 10.40 6.23 -10.07
N PHE A 138 11.63 5.76 -10.20
CA PHE A 138 12.09 4.58 -9.50
C PHE A 138 12.31 4.87 -8.02
N VAL A 139 11.80 3.98 -7.16
CA VAL A 139 12.07 4.04 -5.72
C VAL A 139 13.49 3.53 -5.48
N LEU A 140 14.40 4.43 -5.11
CA LEU A 140 15.80 4.06 -4.84
C LEU A 140 15.99 3.52 -3.43
N LYS A 141 15.27 4.06 -2.45
CA LYS A 141 15.30 3.63 -1.05
C LYS A 141 13.99 3.99 -0.37
N ARG A 142 13.50 3.08 0.46
CA ARG A 142 12.34 3.31 1.32
C ARG A 142 12.81 3.61 2.74
N TYR A 143 12.54 4.80 3.23
CA TYR A 143 12.89 5.20 4.60
C TYR A 143 11.78 4.90 5.59
N LYS A 144 10.52 5.13 5.18
CA LYS A 144 9.33 4.90 6.01
C LYS A 144 8.13 4.52 5.13
N SER A 145 7.29 3.59 5.57
CA SER A 145 6.01 3.27 4.95
C SER A 145 5.00 2.85 6.02
N ASP A 146 3.77 3.29 5.87
CA ASP A 146 2.65 2.98 6.79
C ASP A 146 3.01 3.17 8.28
N GLY A 147 3.77 4.23 8.59
CA GLY A 147 4.20 4.54 9.95
C GLY A 147 5.47 3.83 10.41
N VAL A 148 5.92 2.77 9.72
CA VAL A 148 7.08 1.96 10.08
C VAL A 148 8.35 2.49 9.41
N ILE A 149 9.42 2.67 10.20
CA ILE A 149 10.74 3.09 9.72
C ILE A 149 11.50 1.85 9.27
N PHE A 150 12.00 1.86 8.02
CA PHE A 150 12.76 0.77 7.40
C PHE A 150 14.25 0.84 7.72
N ASP A 151 14.77 2.05 7.90
CA ASP A 151 16.15 2.26 8.32
C ASP A 151 16.22 2.02 9.84
N THR A 152 16.42 0.78 10.25
CA THR A 152 16.90 0.56 11.60
C THR A 152 18.33 1.06 11.64
N ASP A 153 18.51 2.22 12.25
CA ASP A 153 19.82 2.71 12.63
C ASP A 153 20.69 1.52 13.04
N LYS A 154 21.66 1.19 12.23
CA LYS A 154 22.87 0.57 12.77
C LYS A 154 23.43 1.67 13.65
N SER A 155 22.92 1.73 14.89
CA SER A 155 23.33 2.64 15.92
C SER A 155 24.81 2.88 15.72
N ASP A 156 25.14 4.12 15.51
CA ASP A 156 26.52 4.60 15.43
C ASP A 156 27.24 4.12 16.69
N ARG A 157 27.82 2.91 16.65
CA ARG A 157 28.69 2.34 17.68
C ARG A 157 30.05 3.02 17.62
N ARG A 158 30.11 4.25 17.20
CA ARG A 158 31.24 5.11 17.47
C ARG A 158 31.21 5.40 18.95
N LEU A 159 32.02 4.65 19.69
CA LEU A 159 32.39 4.99 21.04
C LEU A 159 32.73 6.48 21.07
N VAL A 160 31.94 7.24 21.83
CA VAL A 160 32.32 8.61 22.19
C VAL A 160 33.58 8.45 23.04
N VAL A 161 34.73 8.62 22.42
CA VAL A 161 35.99 8.74 23.15
C VAL A 161 35.97 10.16 23.68
N SER A 162 35.55 10.29 24.95
CA SER A 162 35.75 11.53 25.69
C SER A 162 37.22 11.70 25.98
N PRO A 163 37.78 12.92 25.84
CA PRO A 163 39.17 13.23 26.18
C PRO A 163 39.46 13.13 27.67
#